data_ea6a8117864da380d688197b7aa036b7
#
_entry.id   ea6a8117864da380d688197b7aa036b7
#
_cell.length_a   1.000
_cell.length_b   1.000
_cell.length_c   1.000
_cell.angle_alpha   90.00
_cell.angle_beta   90.00
_cell.angle_gamma   90.00
#
_symmetry.space_group_name_H-M   'P 1'
#
loop_
_entity.id
_entity.type
_entity.pdbx_description
1 polymer ?
#
loop_
_entity_poly.entity_id
_entity_poly.type
_entity_poly.pdbx_seq_one_letter_code
_entity_poly.pdbx_strand_id
1 'polypeptide(L)'
;MDLINKILLYRSISIVGLEKNTGKTETLNFIIRRVKDCGKTIAVTSIGIDGETVDAVTRTSKPEIRIYRGMIFNTAEQYFLKKRFSAEILDISDEYTILGRLVTAKALGNGRMLLSGAADTHTLKKTIENNRRFGTDITIVDGALSRLSLASPAITESMILATGAAYSSNIETLVRKTKFVCSLINLPIYDTENIHYSHNNLPLNTDNEKKGVYCLIDNELYDLGGSSALTISSISKESLEKIATHRNIFVFGILSNKLIDFLIENNIAKGMSIVVKDFSTIFVSDDKFHLFARLGGRVEVLQKTNLIALTVIRLRPTVPY
;
A
#
# COMPACT_ATOMS: atom_id res chain seq x y z
N MET A 1 -12.74 20.82 2.82
CA MET A 1 -12.04 20.33 4.04
C MET A 1 -10.55 20.42 3.78
N ASP A 2 -9.81 21.08 4.67
CA ASP A 2 -8.35 21.23 4.54
C ASP A 2 -7.66 19.85 4.65
N LEU A 3 -6.49 19.68 4.01
CA LEU A 3 -5.72 18.44 4.01
C LEU A 3 -5.45 17.93 5.44
N ILE A 4 -5.08 18.83 6.34
CA ILE A 4 -4.78 18.46 7.73
C ILE A 4 -6.01 17.89 8.43
N ASN A 5 -7.17 18.53 8.28
CA ASN A 5 -8.41 18.01 8.84
C ASN A 5 -8.78 16.62 8.30
N LYS A 6 -8.46 16.33 7.02
CA LYS A 6 -8.64 14.97 6.47
C LYS A 6 -7.68 13.96 7.11
N ILE A 7 -6.42 14.35 7.30
CA ILE A 7 -5.41 13.51 7.94
C ILE A 7 -5.82 13.13 9.37
N LEU A 8 -6.36 14.09 10.13
CA LEU A 8 -6.77 13.90 11.53
C LEU A 8 -7.97 12.94 11.71
N LEU A 9 -8.65 12.52 10.63
CA LEU A 9 -9.72 11.53 10.67
C LEU A 9 -9.21 10.09 10.79
N TYR A 10 -7.93 9.83 10.50
CA TYR A 10 -7.37 8.49 10.41
C TYR A 10 -6.30 8.26 11.46
N ARG A 11 -6.22 7.05 11.97
CA ARG A 11 -5.21 6.64 12.98
C ARG A 11 -3.91 6.15 12.36
N SER A 12 -3.95 5.74 11.09
CA SER A 12 -2.75 5.32 10.36
C SER A 12 -2.80 5.78 8.91
N ILE A 13 -1.68 6.32 8.41
CA ILE A 13 -1.58 6.90 7.07
C ILE A 13 -0.28 6.46 6.44
N SER A 14 -0.33 5.90 5.24
CA SER A 14 0.86 5.64 4.44
C SER A 14 1.13 6.77 3.44
N ILE A 15 2.39 7.14 3.27
CA ILE A 15 2.83 8.04 2.19
C ILE A 15 3.58 7.18 1.17
N VAL A 16 2.96 7.00 0.01
CA VAL A 16 3.45 6.11 -1.04
C VAL A 16 3.82 6.91 -2.28
N GLY A 17 4.99 6.67 -2.84
CA GLY A 17 5.42 7.32 -4.08
C GLY A 17 5.33 6.41 -5.26
N LEU A 18 4.90 6.93 -6.41
CA LEU A 18 4.82 6.19 -7.67
C LEU A 18 6.18 5.78 -8.24
N GLU A 19 7.26 6.40 -7.74
CA GLU A 19 8.64 6.06 -8.09
C GLU A 19 9.59 6.55 -6.98
N LYS A 20 10.86 6.17 -7.03
CA LYS A 20 11.91 6.81 -6.24
C LYS A 20 11.95 8.31 -6.58
N ASN A 21 12.31 9.14 -5.61
CA ASN A 21 12.43 10.61 -5.78
C ASN A 21 11.14 11.34 -6.23
N THR A 22 9.97 10.77 -6.00
CA THR A 22 8.66 11.43 -6.24
C THR A 22 8.22 12.33 -5.08
N GLY A 23 9.11 12.62 -4.11
CA GLY A 23 8.86 13.58 -3.03
C GLY A 23 8.13 13.04 -1.82
N LYS A 24 8.16 11.73 -1.58
CA LYS A 24 7.57 11.12 -0.38
C LYS A 24 8.03 11.80 0.92
N THR A 25 9.35 11.89 1.11
CA THR A 25 9.93 12.44 2.35
C THR A 25 9.65 13.93 2.49
N GLU A 26 9.59 14.68 1.40
CA GLU A 26 9.16 16.09 1.44
C GLU A 26 7.69 16.21 1.83
N THR A 27 6.83 15.36 1.29
CA THR A 27 5.42 15.26 1.67
C THR A 27 5.29 14.89 3.15
N LEU A 28 6.04 13.90 3.63
CA LEU A 28 6.07 13.50 5.03
C LEU A 28 6.51 14.67 5.95
N ASN A 29 7.62 15.31 5.64
CA ASN A 29 8.12 16.45 6.40
C ASN A 29 7.14 17.64 6.41
N PHE A 30 6.45 17.88 5.29
CA PHE A 30 5.41 18.90 5.20
C PHE A 30 4.24 18.57 6.15
N ILE A 31 3.75 17.34 6.14
CA ILE A 31 2.64 16.89 6.98
C ILE A 31 3.02 16.96 8.46
N ILE A 32 4.15 16.37 8.85
CA ILE A 32 4.64 16.39 10.23
C ILE A 32 4.70 17.83 10.77
N ARG A 33 5.26 18.76 9.98
CA ARG A 33 5.35 20.17 10.36
C ARG A 33 3.99 20.82 10.60
N ARG A 34 2.93 20.39 9.91
CA ARG A 34 1.59 20.95 10.03
C ARG A 34 0.78 20.31 11.15
N VAL A 35 0.97 19.01 11.39
CA VAL A 35 0.18 18.30 12.40
C VAL A 35 0.81 18.30 13.79
N LYS A 36 2.11 18.64 13.94
CA LYS A 36 2.79 18.65 15.24
C LYS A 36 2.15 19.57 16.29
N ASP A 37 1.47 20.64 15.86
CA ASP A 37 0.85 21.65 16.72
C ASP A 37 -0.69 21.44 16.86
N CYS A 38 -1.24 20.31 16.36
CA CYS A 38 -2.66 20.02 16.41
C CYS A 38 -3.13 19.34 17.72
N GLY A 39 -2.28 19.29 18.74
CA GLY A 39 -2.61 18.65 20.03
C GLY A 39 -2.71 17.12 19.96
N LYS A 40 -2.19 16.51 18.89
CA LYS A 40 -2.17 15.07 18.67
C LYS A 40 -0.79 14.48 18.85
N THR A 41 -0.71 13.29 19.44
CA THR A 41 0.53 12.52 19.53
C THR A 41 0.76 11.78 18.21
N ILE A 42 1.86 12.09 17.55
CA ILE A 42 2.21 11.55 16.23
C ILE A 42 3.31 10.52 16.38
N ALA A 43 3.14 9.36 15.77
CA ALA A 43 4.24 8.44 15.51
C ALA A 43 4.64 8.47 14.04
N VAL A 44 5.93 8.25 13.77
CA VAL A 44 6.45 8.08 12.43
C VAL A 44 7.30 6.83 12.36
N THR A 45 7.08 6.07 11.29
CA THR A 45 7.85 4.85 10.98
C THR A 45 8.08 4.75 9.48
N SER A 46 8.91 3.80 9.07
CA SER A 46 9.05 3.45 7.65
C SER A 46 8.88 1.95 7.47
N ILE A 47 8.76 1.52 6.22
CA ILE A 47 8.90 0.11 5.90
C ILE A 47 10.08 -0.09 4.97
N GLY A 48 10.82 -1.14 5.24
CA GLY A 48 11.96 -1.56 4.47
C GLY A 48 13.29 -1.30 5.13
N ILE A 49 14.18 -2.21 4.82
CA ILE A 49 15.55 -2.23 5.29
C ILE A 49 16.40 -1.67 4.16
N ASP A 50 16.37 -0.37 3.98
CA ASP A 50 17.38 0.27 3.17
C ASP A 50 18.55 0.65 4.09
N GLY A 51 19.51 -0.28 4.27
CA GLY A 51 20.75 -0.04 5.03
C GLY A 51 21.69 0.99 4.38
N GLU A 52 21.34 1.47 3.21
CA GLU A 52 22.15 2.42 2.45
C GLU A 52 21.81 3.85 2.86
N THR A 53 22.82 4.58 3.31
CA THR A 53 22.74 6.04 3.58
C THR A 53 22.70 6.86 2.30
N VAL A 54 23.07 6.25 1.18
CA VAL A 54 23.08 6.83 -0.17
C VAL A 54 22.20 5.97 -1.06
N ASP A 55 21.35 6.56 -1.87
CA ASP A 55 20.57 5.83 -2.86
C ASP A 55 21.53 5.22 -3.89
N ALA A 56 21.56 3.89 -3.99
CA ALA A 56 22.48 3.15 -4.89
C ALA A 56 22.29 3.52 -6.38
N VAL A 57 21.10 4.02 -6.75
CA VAL A 57 20.77 4.38 -8.15
C VAL A 57 21.16 5.82 -8.45
N THR A 58 20.86 6.75 -7.54
CA THR A 58 21.05 8.20 -7.78
C THR A 58 22.30 8.78 -7.12
N ARG A 59 22.98 8.02 -6.25
CA ARG A 59 24.11 8.46 -5.43
C ARG A 59 23.84 9.72 -4.59
N THR A 60 22.56 10.06 -4.39
CA THR A 60 22.15 11.18 -3.54
C THR A 60 21.93 10.71 -2.11
N SER A 61 22.23 11.58 -1.14
CA SER A 61 21.92 11.31 0.28
C SER A 61 20.41 11.17 0.45
N LYS A 62 19.96 10.15 1.19
CA LYS A 62 18.54 10.03 1.54
C LYS A 62 18.09 11.24 2.34
N PRO A 63 16.93 11.85 2.01
CA PRO A 63 16.45 12.98 2.78
C PRO A 63 16.06 12.53 4.19
N GLU A 64 16.53 13.30 5.20
CA GLU A 64 16.22 13.03 6.59
C GLU A 64 14.79 13.44 6.94
N ILE A 65 14.19 12.68 7.82
CA ILE A 65 12.87 12.97 8.39
C ILE A 65 13.03 13.86 9.61
N ARG A 66 12.19 14.89 9.69
CA ARG A 66 12.15 15.81 10.82
C ARG A 66 11.38 15.20 11.98
N ILE A 67 12.01 15.15 13.13
CA ILE A 67 11.41 14.68 14.38
C ILE A 67 11.29 15.88 15.33
N TYR A 68 10.12 16.05 15.93
CA TYR A 68 9.85 17.10 16.91
C TYR A 68 9.66 16.51 18.29
N ARG A 69 9.95 17.32 19.32
CA ARG A 69 9.76 16.93 20.72
C ARG A 69 8.34 16.41 20.95
N GLY A 70 8.23 15.28 21.65
CA GLY A 70 6.96 14.60 21.94
C GLY A 70 6.51 13.58 20.90
N MET A 71 7.08 13.60 19.68
CA MET A 71 6.78 12.59 18.66
C MET A 71 7.35 11.23 19.07
N ILE A 72 6.63 10.18 18.70
CA ILE A 72 7.12 8.80 18.75
C ILE A 72 7.71 8.44 17.38
N PHE A 73 8.77 7.66 17.37
CA PHE A 73 9.35 7.15 16.12
C PHE A 73 9.83 5.72 16.29
N ASN A 74 9.71 4.94 15.21
CA ASN A 74 10.20 3.57 15.19
C ASN A 74 11.32 3.47 14.16
N THR A 75 12.47 2.95 14.57
CA THR A 75 13.62 2.79 13.69
C THR A 75 14.51 1.63 14.16
N ALA A 76 15.31 1.08 13.24
CA ALA A 76 16.29 0.06 13.60
C ALA A 76 17.39 0.64 14.51
N GLU A 77 17.94 -0.20 15.38
CA GLU A 77 18.93 0.14 16.41
C GLU A 77 20.11 0.92 15.86
N GLN A 78 20.67 0.54 14.71
CA GLN A 78 21.79 1.26 14.11
C GLN A 78 21.48 2.72 13.78
N TYR A 79 20.25 3.03 13.32
CA TYR A 79 19.85 4.41 13.08
C TYR A 79 19.45 5.13 14.35
N PHE A 80 18.90 4.43 15.34
CA PHE A 80 18.64 4.98 16.65
C PHE A 80 19.94 5.47 17.32
N LEU A 81 21.02 4.70 17.23
CA LEU A 81 22.32 5.08 17.79
C LEU A 81 22.97 6.27 17.07
N LYS A 82 22.67 6.50 15.79
CA LYS A 82 23.20 7.61 14.99
C LYS A 82 22.45 8.94 15.16
N LYS A 83 21.30 8.93 15.85
CA LYS A 83 20.53 10.16 16.06
C LYS A 83 21.32 11.20 16.87
N ARG A 84 21.08 12.49 16.57
CA ARG A 84 21.74 13.62 17.24
C ARG A 84 20.77 14.44 18.09
N PHE A 85 19.81 13.80 18.74
CA PHE A 85 18.86 14.41 19.67
C PHE A 85 18.51 13.42 20.78
N SER A 86 18.06 13.92 21.93
CA SER A 86 17.68 13.09 23.07
C SER A 86 16.34 12.41 22.81
N ALA A 87 16.24 11.14 23.19
CA ALA A 87 15.02 10.37 23.09
C ALA A 87 14.94 9.36 24.24
N GLU A 88 13.74 9.09 24.70
CA GLU A 88 13.39 8.05 25.65
C GLU A 88 13.02 6.78 24.91
N ILE A 89 13.60 5.64 25.24
CA ILE A 89 13.23 4.34 24.68
C ILE A 89 11.96 3.89 25.39
N LEU A 90 10.92 3.61 24.61
CA LEU A 90 9.64 3.11 25.10
C LEU A 90 9.55 1.59 24.99
N ASP A 91 10.15 1.03 23.92
CA ASP A 91 10.11 -0.40 23.64
C ASP A 91 11.23 -0.82 22.68
N ILE A 92 11.65 -2.06 22.78
CA ILE A 92 12.58 -2.70 21.84
C ILE A 92 11.97 -4.03 21.43
N SER A 93 11.65 -4.15 20.15
CA SER A 93 11.04 -5.35 19.56
C SER A 93 11.94 -6.58 19.70
N ASP A 94 11.33 -7.75 19.86
CA ASP A 94 12.04 -9.03 19.77
C ASP A 94 12.39 -9.43 18.33
N GLU A 95 11.79 -8.75 17.35
CA GLU A 95 12.06 -8.99 15.95
C GLU A 95 13.33 -8.29 15.47
N TYR A 96 14.16 -9.03 14.72
CA TYR A 96 15.42 -8.54 14.19
C TYR A 96 15.27 -8.09 12.73
N THR A 97 15.87 -6.94 12.43
CA THR A 97 16.13 -6.50 11.06
C THR A 97 17.61 -6.67 10.74
N ILE A 98 18.02 -6.50 9.49
CA ILE A 98 19.45 -6.47 9.09
C ILE A 98 20.23 -5.37 9.85
N LEU A 99 19.53 -4.32 10.29
CA LEU A 99 20.11 -3.16 10.99
C LEU A 99 19.91 -3.19 12.51
N GLY A 100 19.65 -4.35 13.06
CA GLY A 100 19.40 -4.57 14.48
C GLY A 100 17.91 -4.64 14.82
N ARG A 101 17.58 -4.55 16.10
CA ARG A 101 16.20 -4.63 16.61
C ARG A 101 15.45 -3.33 16.32
N LEU A 102 14.15 -3.42 16.20
CA LEU A 102 13.32 -2.23 16.02
C LEU A 102 13.09 -1.53 17.37
N VAL A 103 13.50 -0.27 17.47
CA VAL A 103 13.37 0.57 18.66
C VAL A 103 12.19 1.52 18.49
N THR A 104 11.30 1.53 19.46
CA THR A 104 10.24 2.54 19.61
C THR A 104 10.70 3.56 20.65
N ALA A 105 10.75 4.83 20.28
CA ALA A 105 11.23 5.87 21.16
C ALA A 105 10.43 7.16 21.06
N LYS A 106 10.41 7.94 22.15
CA LYS A 106 9.80 9.27 22.22
C LYS A 106 10.90 10.33 22.18
N ALA A 107 10.77 11.28 21.27
CA ALA A 107 11.71 12.38 21.13
C ALA A 107 11.60 13.37 22.30
N LEU A 108 12.69 13.63 23.00
CA LEU A 108 12.79 14.63 24.06
C LEU A 108 13.29 15.99 23.52
N GLY A 109 13.80 16.01 22.29
CA GLY A 109 14.25 17.21 21.58
C GLY A 109 13.90 17.14 20.09
N ASN A 110 14.10 18.26 19.38
CA ASN A 110 13.94 18.31 17.94
C ASN A 110 15.19 17.80 17.23
N GLY A 111 15.01 17.15 16.07
CA GLY A 111 16.14 16.69 15.27
C GLY A 111 15.75 16.23 13.89
N ARG A 112 16.71 15.61 13.22
CA ARG A 112 16.52 14.93 11.93
C ARG A 112 17.19 13.58 11.99
N MET A 113 16.62 12.60 11.31
CA MET A 113 17.20 11.28 11.20
C MET A 113 16.70 10.54 9.96
N LEU A 114 17.43 9.52 9.59
CA LEU A 114 16.93 8.49 8.68
C LEU A 114 16.10 7.49 9.49
N LEU A 115 15.00 7.04 8.92
CA LEU A 115 14.22 5.93 9.48
C LEU A 115 14.46 4.64 8.67
N SER A 116 14.67 3.55 9.39
CA SER A 116 14.61 2.21 8.87
C SER A 116 13.67 1.41 9.77
N GLY A 117 12.48 1.15 9.27
CA GLY A 117 11.41 0.56 10.08
C GLY A 117 11.29 -0.94 9.88
N ALA A 118 10.04 -1.43 9.95
CA ALA A 118 9.70 -2.83 9.85
C ALA A 118 10.17 -3.47 8.53
N ALA A 119 10.59 -4.73 8.59
CA ALA A 119 11.08 -5.49 7.44
C ALA A 119 9.94 -5.90 6.49
N ASP A 120 8.76 -6.15 7.06
CA ASP A 120 7.58 -6.69 6.38
C ASP A 120 6.29 -6.04 6.90
N THR A 121 5.18 -6.36 6.23
CA THR A 121 3.86 -5.80 6.53
C THR A 121 3.28 -6.27 7.85
N HIS A 122 3.58 -7.50 8.29
CA HIS A 122 3.11 -8.03 9.55
C HIS A 122 3.76 -7.30 10.73
N THR A 123 5.09 -7.17 10.70
CA THR A 123 5.85 -6.39 11.69
C THR A 123 5.42 -4.92 11.70
N LEU A 124 5.13 -4.34 10.52
CA LEU A 124 4.62 -2.97 10.44
C LEU A 124 3.26 -2.83 11.14
N LYS A 125 2.34 -3.75 10.91
CA LYS A 125 1.02 -3.75 11.55
C LYS A 125 1.15 -3.81 13.07
N LYS A 126 1.97 -4.73 13.58
CA LYS A 126 2.29 -4.80 15.03
C LYS A 126 2.89 -3.49 15.55
N THR A 127 3.79 -2.87 14.77
CA THR A 127 4.40 -1.58 15.14
C THR A 127 3.36 -0.47 15.26
N ILE A 128 2.41 -0.38 14.31
CA ILE A 128 1.30 0.59 14.34
C ILE A 128 0.41 0.34 15.56
N GLU A 129 0.08 -0.91 15.85
CA GLU A 129 -0.72 -1.28 17.03
C GLU A 129 0.01 -0.98 18.34
N ASN A 130 1.32 -1.24 18.39
CA ASN A 130 2.16 -0.96 19.55
C ASN A 130 2.26 0.56 19.82
N ASN A 131 2.39 1.39 18.78
CA ASN A 131 2.38 2.84 18.91
C ASN A 131 1.12 3.35 19.64
N ARG A 132 -0.06 2.72 19.40
CA ARG A 132 -1.32 3.07 20.08
C ARG A 132 -1.24 2.87 21.59
N ARG A 133 -0.52 1.84 22.06
CA ARG A 133 -0.32 1.56 23.50
C ARG A 133 0.48 2.66 24.18
N PHE A 134 1.33 3.38 23.44
CA PHE A 134 2.08 4.53 23.92
C PHE A 134 1.34 5.86 23.75
N GLY A 135 0.01 5.82 23.48
CA GLY A 135 -0.84 7.01 23.38
C GLY A 135 -0.72 7.75 22.05
N THR A 136 -0.30 7.08 20.98
CA THR A 136 -0.24 7.69 19.65
C THR A 136 -1.65 7.83 19.05
N ASP A 137 -2.00 9.03 18.62
CA ASP A 137 -3.23 9.31 17.90
C ASP A 137 -3.11 8.94 16.40
N ILE A 138 -1.97 9.22 15.79
CA ILE A 138 -1.73 9.03 14.36
C ILE A 138 -0.36 8.43 14.12
N THR A 139 -0.29 7.31 13.42
CA THR A 139 0.98 6.76 12.91
C THR A 139 1.12 7.04 11.42
N ILE A 140 2.20 7.71 11.02
CA ILE A 140 2.52 8.01 9.62
C ILE A 140 3.64 7.08 9.16
N VAL A 141 3.40 6.38 8.06
CA VAL A 141 4.32 5.39 7.51
C VAL A 141 4.93 5.92 6.22
N ASP A 142 6.27 6.04 6.18
CA ASP A 142 7.02 6.30 4.94
C ASP A 142 7.18 5.00 4.15
N GLY A 143 6.63 4.97 2.94
CA GLY A 143 6.58 3.77 2.11
C GLY A 143 7.05 3.97 0.67
N ALA A 144 7.54 2.92 0.01
CA ALA A 144 7.90 2.92 -1.39
C ALA A 144 6.87 2.17 -2.25
N LEU A 145 6.69 2.59 -3.51
CA LEU A 145 5.72 2.00 -4.45
C LEU A 145 5.96 0.51 -4.72
N SER A 146 7.19 0.05 -4.75
CA SER A 146 7.52 -1.38 -4.89
C SER A 146 6.81 -2.25 -3.84
N ARG A 147 6.12 -1.62 -2.90
CA ARG A 147 5.35 -2.20 -1.81
C ARG A 147 3.97 -1.55 -1.73
N LEU A 148 3.19 -1.57 -2.83
CA LEU A 148 1.78 -1.13 -2.84
C LEU A 148 0.96 -1.83 -1.75
N SER A 149 1.39 -3.02 -1.31
CA SER A 149 0.83 -3.72 -0.15
C SER A 149 0.76 -2.88 1.13
N LEU A 150 1.60 -1.83 1.26
CA LEU A 150 1.56 -0.90 2.41
C LEU A 150 0.35 0.01 2.42
N ALA A 151 -0.15 0.33 1.24
CA ALA A 151 -1.36 1.10 1.07
C ALA A 151 -2.62 0.22 1.13
N SER A 152 -2.44 -1.10 1.35
CA SER A 152 -3.55 -2.00 1.63
C SER A 152 -4.31 -1.53 2.86
N PRO A 153 -5.65 -1.50 2.83
CA PRO A 153 -6.49 -1.13 3.98
C PRO A 153 -6.25 -2.04 5.19
N ALA A 154 -5.67 -3.23 4.96
CA ALA A 154 -5.29 -4.15 6.03
C ALA A 154 -4.09 -3.65 6.87
N ILE A 155 -3.32 -2.66 6.37
CA ILE A 155 -2.11 -2.15 7.02
C ILE A 155 -2.32 -0.73 7.54
N THR A 156 -2.79 0.19 6.66
CA THR A 156 -3.07 1.59 7.03
C THR A 156 -4.48 1.98 6.59
N GLU A 157 -5.16 2.78 7.42
CA GLU A 157 -6.55 3.21 7.18
C GLU A 157 -6.67 4.12 5.96
N SER A 158 -5.58 4.82 5.59
CA SER A 158 -5.58 5.76 4.47
C SER A 158 -4.19 5.95 3.87
N MET A 159 -4.15 6.60 2.70
CA MET A 159 -2.90 6.87 2.01
C MET A 159 -2.83 8.26 1.39
N ILE A 160 -1.61 8.73 1.21
CA ILE A 160 -1.27 9.88 0.38
C ILE A 160 -0.34 9.37 -0.73
N LEU A 161 -0.68 9.69 -1.97
CA LEU A 161 0.08 9.28 -3.14
C LEU A 161 1.00 10.43 -3.59
N ALA A 162 2.30 10.15 -3.72
CA ALA A 162 3.29 11.12 -4.21
C ALA A 162 3.74 10.76 -5.64
N THR A 163 3.67 11.72 -6.55
CA THR A 163 4.12 11.59 -7.93
C THR A 163 4.97 12.79 -8.36
N GLY A 164 5.58 12.72 -9.52
CA GLY A 164 6.38 13.83 -10.02
C GLY A 164 7.26 13.45 -11.21
N ALA A 165 8.12 14.37 -11.63
CA ALA A 165 8.97 14.24 -12.82
C ALA A 165 9.92 13.02 -12.78
N ALA A 166 10.19 12.45 -11.61
CA ALA A 166 10.94 11.20 -11.49
C ALA A 166 10.17 9.99 -12.02
N TYR A 167 8.82 10.00 -11.95
CA TYR A 167 7.96 8.92 -12.48
C TYR A 167 7.81 9.01 -14.01
N SER A 168 7.72 10.23 -14.55
CA SER A 168 7.79 10.52 -15.99
C SER A 168 8.17 11.98 -16.22
N SER A 169 9.11 12.22 -17.15
CA SER A 169 9.45 13.58 -17.58
C SER A 169 8.44 14.19 -18.57
N ASN A 170 7.69 13.33 -19.26
CA ASN A 170 6.61 13.75 -20.12
C ASN A 170 5.33 13.93 -19.30
N ILE A 171 4.76 15.14 -19.33
CA ILE A 171 3.60 15.52 -18.51
C ILE A 171 2.35 14.70 -18.86
N GLU A 172 2.08 14.45 -20.14
CA GLU A 172 0.92 13.68 -20.57
C GLU A 172 1.00 12.23 -20.07
N THR A 173 2.19 11.63 -20.21
CA THR A 173 2.47 10.29 -19.69
C THR A 173 2.38 10.23 -18.17
N LEU A 174 2.91 11.26 -17.46
CA LEU A 174 2.80 11.38 -16.02
C LEU A 174 1.34 11.41 -15.57
N VAL A 175 0.54 12.26 -16.21
CA VAL A 175 -0.90 12.42 -15.91
C VAL A 175 -1.64 11.13 -16.19
N ARG A 176 -1.43 10.49 -17.34
CA ARG A 176 -2.09 9.22 -17.71
C ARG A 176 -1.79 8.11 -16.72
N LYS A 177 -0.50 7.86 -16.44
CA LYS A 177 -0.07 6.83 -15.49
C LYS A 177 -0.58 7.08 -14.08
N THR A 178 -0.55 8.35 -13.61
CA THR A 178 -1.04 8.70 -12.29
C THR A 178 -2.57 8.54 -12.19
N LYS A 179 -3.31 8.97 -13.21
CA LYS A 179 -4.76 8.75 -13.28
C LYS A 179 -5.12 7.28 -13.23
N PHE A 180 -4.38 6.43 -13.95
CA PHE A 180 -4.59 4.99 -13.92
C PHE A 180 -4.43 4.43 -12.49
N VAL A 181 -3.35 4.75 -11.78
CA VAL A 181 -3.17 4.30 -10.39
C VAL A 181 -4.28 4.82 -9.49
N CYS A 182 -4.66 6.10 -9.63
CA CYS A 182 -5.80 6.66 -8.88
C CYS A 182 -7.12 5.94 -9.20
N SER A 183 -7.34 5.51 -10.45
CA SER A 183 -8.54 4.73 -10.81
C SER A 183 -8.56 3.37 -10.14
N LEU A 184 -7.42 2.68 -10.04
CA LEU A 184 -7.30 1.42 -9.32
C LEU A 184 -7.59 1.58 -7.82
N ILE A 185 -7.05 2.64 -7.18
CA ILE A 185 -7.30 2.93 -5.75
C ILE A 185 -8.80 3.21 -5.50
N ASN A 186 -9.48 3.81 -6.47
CA ASN A 186 -10.89 4.19 -6.36
C ASN A 186 -11.88 3.16 -6.93
N LEU A 187 -11.45 1.94 -7.18
CA LEU A 187 -12.34 0.86 -7.61
C LEU A 187 -13.53 0.70 -6.67
N PRO A 188 -14.70 0.31 -7.18
CA PRO A 188 -15.89 0.07 -6.38
C PRO A 188 -15.67 -1.11 -5.41
N ILE A 189 -16.32 -1.03 -4.26
CA ILE A 189 -16.38 -2.15 -3.32
C ILE A 189 -17.38 -3.16 -3.86
N TYR A 190 -16.99 -4.43 -3.85
CA TYR A 190 -17.90 -5.52 -4.15
C TYR A 190 -18.94 -5.64 -3.02
N ASP A 191 -20.22 -5.68 -3.39
CA ASP A 191 -21.31 -5.83 -2.44
C ASP A 191 -21.36 -7.27 -1.91
N THR A 192 -21.02 -7.42 -0.64
CA THR A 192 -21.02 -8.70 0.07
C THR A 192 -22.31 -8.97 0.84
N GLU A 193 -23.28 -8.04 0.88
CA GLU A 193 -24.52 -8.18 1.69
C GLU A 193 -25.38 -9.35 1.22
N ASN A 194 -25.33 -9.68 -0.07
CA ASN A 194 -26.05 -10.81 -0.66
C ASN A 194 -25.32 -12.14 -0.59
N ILE A 195 -24.10 -12.16 -0.06
CA ILE A 195 -23.36 -13.39 0.13
C ILE A 195 -23.68 -13.90 1.54
N HIS A 196 -24.50 -14.93 1.67
CA HIS A 196 -24.74 -15.64 2.94
C HIS A 196 -23.46 -16.37 3.39
N TYR A 197 -22.42 -15.61 3.70
CA TYR A 197 -21.23 -16.15 4.30
C TYR A 197 -21.35 -16.08 5.84
N SER A 198 -21.16 -17.22 6.46
CA SER A 198 -20.59 -17.19 7.80
C SER A 198 -19.30 -16.40 7.71
N HIS A 199 -19.18 -15.29 8.44
CA HIS A 199 -18.05 -14.36 8.48
C HIS A 199 -16.65 -15.02 8.62
N ASN A 200 -16.60 -16.34 8.79
CA ASN A 200 -15.40 -17.14 8.98
C ASN A 200 -14.79 -17.74 7.69
N ASN A 201 -15.44 -17.62 6.53
CA ASN A 201 -15.01 -18.30 5.29
C ASN A 201 -14.47 -17.38 4.19
N LEU A 202 -14.64 -16.07 4.26
CA LEU A 202 -13.87 -15.16 3.40
C LEU A 202 -12.45 -15.03 3.98
N PRO A 203 -11.38 -15.29 3.20
CA PRO A 203 -10.00 -15.22 3.67
C PRO A 203 -9.51 -13.79 3.91
N LEU A 204 -10.41 -12.91 4.42
CA LEU A 204 -10.10 -11.51 4.68
C LEU A 204 -9.31 -11.31 5.99
N ASN A 205 -9.37 -12.26 6.92
CA ASN A 205 -8.92 -12.08 8.31
C ASN A 205 -8.01 -13.17 8.88
N THR A 206 -7.53 -14.13 8.09
CA THR A 206 -6.69 -15.20 8.62
C THR A 206 -5.30 -15.20 7.97
N ASP A 207 -4.27 -15.44 8.79
CA ASP A 207 -2.88 -15.65 8.36
C ASP A 207 -2.72 -16.87 7.41
N ASN A 208 -3.78 -17.66 7.23
CA ASN A 208 -3.94 -18.72 6.24
C ASN A 208 -4.73 -18.24 5.02
N GLU A 209 -4.21 -17.25 4.28
CA GLU A 209 -4.83 -16.78 3.04
C GLU A 209 -4.90 -17.94 2.03
N LYS A 210 -6.12 -18.43 1.73
CA LYS A 210 -6.35 -19.29 0.57
C LYS A 210 -5.93 -18.50 -0.67
N LYS A 211 -4.86 -18.92 -1.34
CA LYS A 211 -4.44 -18.35 -2.62
C LYS A 211 -5.14 -19.11 -3.74
N GLY A 212 -5.60 -18.42 -4.76
CA GLY A 212 -6.23 -19.07 -5.91
C GLY A 212 -7.24 -18.21 -6.63
N VAL A 213 -7.89 -18.82 -7.60
CA VAL A 213 -8.95 -18.21 -8.39
C VAL A 213 -10.23 -19.02 -8.17
N TYR A 214 -11.30 -18.33 -7.80
CA TYR A 214 -12.56 -18.95 -7.40
C TYR A 214 -13.72 -18.34 -8.19
N CYS A 215 -14.80 -19.10 -8.37
CA CYS A 215 -16.08 -18.61 -8.84
C CYS A 215 -17.11 -18.71 -7.70
N LEU A 216 -17.93 -17.70 -7.52
CA LEU A 216 -19.03 -17.73 -6.55
C LEU A 216 -20.25 -18.38 -7.22
N ILE A 217 -20.69 -19.51 -6.68
CA ILE A 217 -21.81 -20.30 -7.14
C ILE A 217 -22.69 -20.60 -5.93
N ASP A 218 -23.97 -20.25 -5.97
CA ASP A 218 -24.95 -20.51 -4.89
C ASP A 218 -24.42 -20.07 -3.50
N ASN A 219 -23.74 -18.92 -3.45
CA ASN A 219 -23.09 -18.37 -2.25
C ASN A 219 -21.88 -19.16 -1.72
N GLU A 220 -21.33 -20.10 -2.48
CA GLU A 220 -20.11 -20.83 -2.15
C GLU A 220 -18.98 -20.54 -3.14
N LEU A 221 -17.73 -20.46 -2.63
CA LEU A 221 -16.53 -20.28 -3.47
C LEU A 221 -16.09 -21.63 -4.03
N TYR A 222 -16.27 -21.79 -5.33
CA TYR A 222 -15.79 -22.93 -6.09
C TYR A 222 -14.37 -22.68 -6.59
N ASP A 223 -13.42 -23.54 -6.23
CA ASP A 223 -12.03 -23.46 -6.68
C ASP A 223 -11.92 -23.81 -8.17
N LEU A 224 -11.39 -22.89 -8.96
CA LEU A 224 -11.20 -23.05 -10.39
C LEU A 224 -9.91 -23.79 -10.77
N GLY A 225 -9.16 -24.29 -9.76
CA GLY A 225 -7.97 -25.11 -9.96
C GLY A 225 -6.68 -24.33 -10.24
N GLY A 226 -6.66 -23.01 -10.04
CA GLY A 226 -5.49 -22.16 -10.20
C GLY A 226 -4.86 -21.78 -8.86
N SER A 227 -3.69 -22.31 -8.50
CA SER A 227 -2.96 -21.87 -7.30
C SER A 227 -2.48 -20.41 -7.36
N SER A 228 -2.52 -19.78 -8.52
CA SER A 228 -2.34 -18.35 -8.74
C SER A 228 -2.92 -17.96 -10.11
N ALA A 229 -3.22 -16.65 -10.27
CA ALA A 229 -3.61 -16.11 -11.59
C ALA A 229 -2.50 -16.27 -12.67
N LEU A 230 -1.35 -16.82 -12.31
CA LEU A 230 -0.23 -17.13 -13.23
C LEU A 230 -0.38 -18.53 -13.86
N THR A 231 -1.18 -19.43 -13.26
CA THR A 231 -1.36 -20.83 -13.71
C THR A 231 -2.69 -21.09 -14.41
N ILE A 232 -3.27 -20.06 -15.01
CA ILE A 232 -4.57 -20.09 -15.69
C ILE A 232 -4.62 -21.09 -16.86
N SER A 233 -3.48 -21.48 -17.43
CA SER A 233 -3.37 -22.52 -18.45
C SER A 233 -3.91 -23.90 -18.02
N SER A 234 -4.26 -24.08 -16.74
CA SER A 234 -4.81 -25.32 -16.18
C SER A 234 -6.32 -25.26 -15.85
N ILE A 235 -7.02 -24.17 -16.21
CA ILE A 235 -8.48 -24.10 -16.01
C ILE A 235 -9.16 -25.14 -16.88
N SER A 236 -9.93 -26.03 -16.25
CA SER A 236 -10.68 -27.09 -16.95
C SER A 236 -11.82 -26.50 -17.80
N LYS A 237 -12.31 -27.27 -18.80
CA LYS A 237 -13.49 -26.86 -19.57
C LYS A 237 -14.71 -26.65 -18.67
N GLU A 238 -14.88 -27.48 -17.65
CA GLU A 238 -15.96 -27.37 -16.67
C GLU A 238 -15.84 -26.03 -15.87
N SER A 239 -14.64 -25.67 -15.43
CA SER A 239 -14.40 -24.39 -14.76
C SER A 239 -14.68 -23.20 -15.66
N LEU A 240 -14.34 -23.31 -16.97
CA LEU A 240 -14.63 -22.27 -17.95
C LEU A 240 -16.16 -22.07 -18.14
N GLU A 241 -16.93 -23.14 -18.20
CA GLU A 241 -18.40 -23.09 -18.29
C GLU A 241 -19.01 -22.43 -17.04
N LYS A 242 -18.51 -22.77 -15.85
CA LYS A 242 -18.92 -22.13 -14.59
C LYS A 242 -18.65 -20.62 -14.60
N ILE A 243 -17.45 -20.20 -15.03
CA ILE A 243 -17.10 -18.78 -15.17
C ILE A 243 -18.03 -18.08 -16.17
N ALA A 244 -18.28 -18.71 -17.33
CA ALA A 244 -19.13 -18.15 -18.37
C ALA A 244 -20.59 -18.01 -17.93
N THR A 245 -21.09 -18.90 -17.07
CA THR A 245 -22.45 -18.89 -16.53
C THR A 245 -22.61 -17.85 -15.43
N HIS A 246 -21.74 -17.86 -14.43
CA HIS A 246 -21.91 -17.04 -13.22
C HIS A 246 -21.30 -15.64 -13.32
N ARG A 247 -20.43 -15.40 -14.32
CA ARG A 247 -19.87 -14.07 -14.62
C ARG A 247 -19.18 -13.37 -13.46
N ASN A 248 -18.59 -14.12 -12.53
CA ASN A 248 -17.81 -13.59 -11.42
C ASN A 248 -16.57 -14.46 -11.17
N ILE A 249 -15.49 -13.81 -10.77
CA ILE A 249 -14.22 -14.45 -10.40
C ILE A 249 -13.64 -13.71 -9.18
N PHE A 250 -13.34 -14.48 -8.15
CA PHE A 250 -12.60 -13.99 -6.96
C PHE A 250 -11.13 -14.39 -7.08
N VAL A 251 -10.24 -13.41 -7.04
CA VAL A 251 -8.79 -13.62 -7.13
C VAL A 251 -8.16 -13.33 -5.78
N PHE A 252 -7.85 -14.38 -5.03
CA PHE A 252 -7.07 -14.31 -3.80
C PHE A 252 -5.58 -14.46 -4.13
N GLY A 253 -4.97 -13.34 -4.49
CA GLY A 253 -3.61 -13.25 -4.98
C GLY A 253 -3.45 -12.10 -5.97
N ILE A 254 -2.53 -12.25 -6.91
CA ILE A 254 -2.23 -11.22 -7.91
C ILE A 254 -3.18 -11.34 -9.11
N LEU A 255 -3.90 -10.27 -9.41
CA LEU A 255 -4.58 -10.11 -10.70
C LEU A 255 -3.55 -9.68 -11.76
N SER A 256 -3.31 -10.53 -12.74
CA SER A 256 -2.30 -10.32 -13.79
C SER A 256 -2.91 -10.10 -15.18
N ASN A 257 -2.13 -9.60 -16.12
CA ASN A 257 -2.51 -9.51 -17.53
C ASN A 257 -2.97 -10.86 -18.10
N LYS A 258 -2.36 -11.97 -17.68
CA LYS A 258 -2.70 -13.32 -18.19
C LYS A 258 -4.15 -13.69 -17.92
N LEU A 259 -4.69 -13.36 -16.73
CA LEU A 259 -6.11 -13.63 -16.45
C LEU A 259 -7.02 -12.77 -17.31
N ILE A 260 -6.69 -11.51 -17.48
CA ILE A 260 -7.45 -10.61 -18.36
C ILE A 260 -7.44 -11.12 -19.81
N ASP A 261 -6.26 -11.47 -20.33
CA ASP A 261 -6.13 -12.02 -21.68
C ASP A 261 -6.93 -13.30 -21.86
N PHE A 262 -6.84 -14.24 -20.90
CA PHE A 262 -7.63 -15.47 -20.91
C PHE A 262 -9.15 -15.22 -21.01
N LEU A 263 -9.69 -14.27 -20.24
CA LEU A 263 -11.10 -13.93 -20.26
C LEU A 263 -11.52 -13.29 -21.61
N ILE A 264 -10.65 -12.48 -22.20
CA ILE A 264 -10.89 -11.85 -23.49
C ILE A 264 -10.83 -12.87 -24.63
N GLU A 265 -9.80 -13.72 -24.66
CA GLU A 265 -9.59 -14.75 -25.70
C GLU A 265 -10.74 -15.79 -25.72
N ASN A 266 -11.32 -16.09 -24.57
CA ASN A 266 -12.47 -16.98 -24.47
C ASN A 266 -13.82 -16.27 -24.62
N ASN A 267 -13.86 -14.98 -24.99
CA ASN A 267 -15.08 -14.19 -25.19
C ASN A 267 -16.01 -14.12 -23.98
N ILE A 268 -15.48 -14.21 -22.75
CA ILE A 268 -16.24 -14.17 -21.50
C ILE A 268 -16.06 -12.87 -20.70
N ALA A 269 -15.39 -11.87 -21.27
CA ALA A 269 -15.18 -10.57 -20.61
C ALA A 269 -16.47 -9.78 -20.38
N LYS A 270 -17.46 -9.88 -21.32
CA LYS A 270 -18.71 -9.11 -21.22
C LYS A 270 -19.54 -9.52 -19.99
N GLY A 271 -19.82 -8.56 -19.13
CA GLY A 271 -20.58 -8.76 -17.90
C GLY A 271 -19.79 -9.47 -16.78
N MET A 272 -18.49 -9.72 -16.99
CA MET A 272 -17.62 -10.35 -16.00
C MET A 272 -17.29 -9.38 -14.86
N SER A 273 -17.43 -9.81 -13.62
CA SER A 273 -16.92 -9.14 -12.43
C SER A 273 -15.70 -9.90 -11.90
N ILE A 274 -14.55 -9.22 -11.79
CA ILE A 274 -13.34 -9.72 -11.13
C ILE A 274 -13.25 -9.04 -9.77
N VAL A 275 -13.31 -9.83 -8.72
CA VAL A 275 -13.21 -9.35 -7.33
C VAL A 275 -11.83 -9.66 -6.79
N VAL A 276 -11.12 -8.65 -6.33
CA VAL A 276 -9.78 -8.77 -5.71
C VAL A 276 -9.81 -8.27 -4.27
N LYS A 277 -8.80 -8.61 -3.48
CA LYS A 277 -8.72 -8.17 -2.08
C LYS A 277 -8.74 -6.64 -1.97
N ASP A 278 -7.80 -5.98 -2.62
CA ASP A 278 -7.67 -4.53 -2.71
C ASP A 278 -6.83 -4.15 -3.95
N PHE A 279 -6.71 -2.87 -4.25
CA PHE A 279 -6.02 -2.38 -5.44
C PHE A 279 -4.53 -2.78 -5.50
N SER A 280 -3.90 -3.05 -4.37
CA SER A 280 -2.47 -3.38 -4.30
C SER A 280 -2.14 -4.76 -4.88
N THR A 281 -3.14 -5.58 -5.11
CA THR A 281 -3.02 -6.91 -5.74
C THR A 281 -3.19 -6.88 -7.25
N ILE A 282 -3.45 -5.71 -7.86
CA ILE A 282 -3.71 -5.55 -9.29
C ILE A 282 -2.41 -5.22 -10.03
N PHE A 283 -1.92 -6.16 -10.82
CA PHE A 283 -0.72 -6.05 -11.67
C PHE A 283 -1.10 -6.15 -13.15
N VAL A 284 -2.09 -5.35 -13.54
CA VAL A 284 -2.60 -5.26 -14.91
C VAL A 284 -2.12 -3.97 -15.55
N SER A 285 -1.72 -4.01 -16.81
CA SER A 285 -1.34 -2.82 -17.57
C SER A 285 -2.56 -1.95 -17.89
N ASP A 286 -2.34 -0.63 -18.03
CA ASP A 286 -3.37 0.38 -18.32
C ASP A 286 -4.24 -0.01 -19.54
N ASP A 287 -3.59 -0.42 -20.63
CA ASP A 287 -4.25 -0.79 -21.89
C ASP A 287 -5.13 -2.05 -21.73
N LYS A 288 -4.64 -3.08 -21.01
CA LYS A 288 -5.39 -4.32 -20.78
C LYS A 288 -6.57 -4.08 -19.85
N PHE A 289 -6.38 -3.29 -18.81
CA PHE A 289 -7.45 -2.93 -17.89
C PHE A 289 -8.58 -2.19 -18.62
N HIS A 290 -8.24 -1.18 -19.43
CA HIS A 290 -9.22 -0.43 -20.20
C HIS A 290 -9.84 -1.25 -21.33
N LEU A 291 -9.10 -2.18 -21.96
CA LEU A 291 -9.66 -3.10 -22.95
C LEU A 291 -10.74 -4.00 -22.31
N PHE A 292 -10.42 -4.60 -21.16
CA PHE A 292 -11.36 -5.44 -20.42
C PHE A 292 -12.64 -4.66 -20.04
N ALA A 293 -12.48 -3.44 -19.53
CA ALA A 293 -13.61 -2.57 -19.17
C ALA A 293 -14.46 -2.19 -20.42
N ARG A 294 -13.84 -1.88 -21.56
CA ARG A 294 -14.56 -1.60 -22.82
C ARG A 294 -15.33 -2.81 -23.33
N LEU A 295 -14.86 -4.01 -23.10
CA LEU A 295 -15.58 -5.25 -23.43
C LEU A 295 -16.70 -5.58 -22.43
N GLY A 296 -16.95 -4.72 -21.44
CA GLY A 296 -18.03 -4.85 -20.46
C GLY A 296 -17.64 -5.62 -19.19
N GLY A 297 -16.35 -5.86 -18.98
CA GLY A 297 -15.83 -6.41 -17.72
C GLY A 297 -15.73 -5.35 -16.62
N ARG A 298 -15.74 -5.78 -15.36
CA ARG A 298 -15.59 -4.93 -14.18
C ARG A 298 -14.55 -5.51 -13.24
N VAL A 299 -13.84 -4.64 -12.54
CA VAL A 299 -12.95 -5.02 -11.44
C VAL A 299 -13.45 -4.31 -10.18
N GLU A 300 -13.60 -5.07 -9.12
CA GLU A 300 -14.13 -4.62 -7.83
C GLU A 300 -13.19 -5.08 -6.71
N VAL A 301 -13.23 -4.41 -5.57
CA VAL A 301 -12.37 -4.73 -4.42
C VAL A 301 -13.21 -5.14 -3.22
N LEU A 302 -12.68 -6.05 -2.39
CA LEU A 302 -13.29 -6.40 -1.11
C LEU A 302 -13.00 -5.35 -0.03
N GLN A 303 -11.85 -4.68 -0.15
CA GLN A 303 -11.42 -3.65 0.80
C GLN A 303 -10.93 -2.41 0.05
N LYS A 304 -11.43 -1.24 0.43
CA LYS A 304 -11.08 0.03 -0.20
C LYS A 304 -10.06 0.80 0.61
N THR A 305 -9.04 1.33 -0.07
CA THR A 305 -8.09 2.27 0.52
C THR A 305 -8.61 3.71 0.40
N ASN A 306 -8.50 4.48 1.47
CA ASN A 306 -8.89 5.90 1.46
C ASN A 306 -7.73 6.76 0.94
N LEU A 307 -7.79 7.18 -0.33
CA LEU A 307 -6.84 8.14 -0.89
C LEU A 307 -7.19 9.56 -0.39
N ILE A 308 -6.39 10.10 0.53
CA ILE A 308 -6.63 11.44 1.12
C ILE A 308 -6.21 12.55 0.16
N ALA A 309 -5.03 12.39 -0.46
CA ALA A 309 -4.42 13.40 -1.32
C ALA A 309 -3.46 12.79 -2.34
N LEU A 310 -3.26 13.55 -3.41
CA LEU A 310 -2.18 13.37 -4.38
C LEU A 310 -1.22 14.55 -4.25
N THR A 311 0.08 14.28 -4.07
CA THR A 311 1.13 15.29 -4.05
C THR A 311 1.99 15.17 -5.31
N VAL A 312 2.39 16.32 -5.86
CA VAL A 312 3.15 16.39 -7.12
C VAL A 312 4.41 17.22 -6.91
N ILE A 313 5.58 16.63 -7.19
CA ILE A 313 6.84 17.35 -7.26
C ILE A 313 7.18 17.69 -8.71
N ARG A 314 7.39 18.98 -8.97
CA ARG A 314 7.67 19.50 -10.32
C ARG A 314 9.13 19.34 -10.74
N LEU A 315 10.07 19.32 -9.80
CA LEU A 315 11.51 19.29 -10.09
C LEU A 315 12.04 17.86 -9.99
N ARG A 316 12.86 17.47 -10.96
CA ARG A 316 13.75 16.31 -10.78
C ARG A 316 14.86 16.71 -9.81
N PRO A 317 15.27 15.82 -8.89
CA PRO A 317 16.54 16.03 -8.20
C PRO A 317 17.63 16.17 -9.27
N THR A 318 18.31 17.31 -9.28
CA THR A 318 19.52 17.47 -10.10
C THR A 318 20.56 16.52 -9.54
N VAL A 319 21.02 15.57 -10.35
CA VAL A 319 22.22 14.81 -10.02
C VAL A 319 23.36 15.82 -10.10
N PRO A 320 24.15 16.06 -9.04
CA PRO A 320 25.38 16.83 -9.18
C PRO A 320 26.28 16.09 -10.17
N TYR A 321 26.77 16.78 -11.18
CA TYR A 321 27.77 16.28 -12.10
C TYR A 321 29.09 15.95 -11.36
#